data_25736225d69a8922fa42a22c75a51b7f
#
_entry.id   25736225d69a8922fa42a22c75a51b7f
#
_cell.length_a   1.000
_cell.length_b   1.000
_cell.length_c   1.000
_cell.angle_alpha   90.00
_cell.angle_beta   90.00
_cell.angle_gamma   90.00
#
_symmetry.space_group_name_H-M   'P 1'
#
loop_
_entity.id
_entity.type
_entity.pdbx_description
1 polymer ?
#
loop_
_entity_poly.entity_id
_entity_poly.type
_entity_poly.pdbx_seq_one_letter_code
_entity_poly.pdbx_strand_id
1 'polypeptide(L)'
;TDLMMGNFFRVTCPYLFELDTVAYFPLLRGRHSFDAVARIRDTTQLLLDVYSGEDDIYLHPLKVWNRYSGQMFLPHHFSKKDGQFRPVEGGVGMSRYYQLLQNLSLNHPDQNYDSYDRFFNLAKMEYTRGIFSEDTEEQIIDSTMTKDERLKKLVRQYFTPDDYFLLRNRMIGSGAIGGKACGMVLARKICETEIPEFTGHNEPHDSFYIGSDVFYTYIVSNDCWRLRIRQRTKEGYFSAAGELRDHLLTGQFPANIREQFLNMLEYYGQSPIIVRSSSFLEDGFGNAFAGKYESVFCVNQGSPQERLEKFEQAVRQVYASTMNYSALEYRYQRGLDTRDEQMAILVQRVSGSGYGNYFMPGAAGVGYSYSTYKWMPDMDSSAGMLRIVMGLGTKAVDRTSEDYPRLSNQDRPTATIYSTTEQKHRYSQRNIDVLDCTENCARELPLNQLLPVLPLWYKKLLLEHDRDAEMLLQQRGIYRNVWFVSCQGLLSNSGFTGLMQRILHTLEKVYHNPVDIEYTVNMDETGDFVVNLLQCRPLYTSKKSKQVDFSKIEWDDIFFDIKDSSM
;
A
#
# COMPACT_ATOMS: atom_id res chain seq x y z
N THR A 1 11.47 9.65 12.68
CA THR A 1 11.72 8.25 13.05
C THR A 1 13.21 7.98 13.10
N ASP A 2 13.64 6.97 13.84
CA ASP A 2 15.05 6.60 13.96
C ASP A 2 15.62 6.04 12.66
N LEU A 3 14.79 5.40 11.84
CA LEU A 3 15.19 5.01 10.48
C LEU A 3 15.59 6.21 9.63
N MET A 4 14.78 7.27 9.64
CA MET A 4 15.05 8.48 8.87
C MET A 4 16.25 9.26 9.41
N MET A 5 16.45 9.27 10.74
CA MET A 5 17.67 9.84 11.34
C MET A 5 18.92 9.12 10.86
N GLY A 6 18.95 7.79 10.91
CA GLY A 6 20.05 7.00 10.37
C GLY A 6 20.32 7.27 8.89
N ASN A 7 19.26 7.35 8.08
CA ASN A 7 19.35 7.67 6.65
C ASN A 7 19.93 9.08 6.40
N PHE A 8 19.46 10.07 7.18
CA PHE A 8 19.98 11.44 7.09
C PHE A 8 21.50 11.48 7.30
N PHE A 9 21.99 10.88 8.37
CA PHE A 9 23.44 10.88 8.65
C PHE A 9 24.23 10.12 7.58
N ARG A 10 23.71 8.98 7.08
CA ARG A 10 24.35 8.20 6.02
C ARG A 10 24.49 8.98 4.71
N VAL A 11 23.54 9.84 4.40
CA VAL A 11 23.58 10.69 3.19
C VAL A 11 24.41 11.95 3.45
N THR A 12 24.18 12.63 4.57
CA THR A 12 24.70 13.98 4.80
C THR A 12 26.17 13.98 5.18
N CYS A 13 26.63 13.06 6.05
CA CYS A 13 28.02 13.07 6.50
C CYS A 13 29.05 12.88 5.38
N PRO A 14 28.93 11.92 4.44
CA PRO A 14 29.83 11.81 3.32
C PRO A 14 29.83 13.04 2.40
N TYR A 15 28.66 13.63 2.18
CA TYR A 15 28.53 14.83 1.36
C TYR A 15 29.21 16.04 1.98
N LEU A 16 29.08 16.26 3.28
CA LEU A 16 29.78 17.34 4.01
C LEU A 16 31.28 17.16 4.00
N PHE A 17 31.76 15.92 4.04
CA PHE A 17 33.19 15.61 3.92
C PHE A 17 33.72 15.99 2.53
N GLU A 18 32.98 15.70 1.47
CA GLU A 18 33.34 16.10 0.09
C GLU A 18 33.39 17.62 -0.09
N LEU A 19 32.57 18.36 0.67
CA LEU A 19 32.56 19.84 0.67
C LEU A 19 33.64 20.46 1.58
N ASP A 20 34.52 19.67 2.18
CA ASP A 20 35.53 20.11 3.16
C ASP A 20 34.93 20.97 4.29
N THR A 21 33.75 20.54 4.77
CA THR A 21 32.96 21.28 5.73
C THR A 21 32.94 20.56 7.07
N VAL A 22 33.09 21.32 8.18
CA VAL A 22 32.88 20.83 9.55
C VAL A 22 31.44 21.13 9.97
N ALA A 23 30.67 20.07 10.28
CA ALA A 23 29.31 20.20 10.76
C ALA A 23 29.14 19.59 12.15
N TYR A 24 28.37 20.27 12.99
CA TYR A 24 28.04 19.83 14.36
C TYR A 24 26.54 19.50 14.42
N PHE A 25 26.21 18.30 14.85
CA PHE A 25 24.84 17.84 15.01
C PHE A 25 24.56 17.58 16.51
N PRO A 26 23.95 18.51 17.22
CA PRO A 26 23.56 18.28 18.61
C PRO A 26 22.38 17.31 18.66
N LEU A 27 22.53 16.21 19.38
CA LEU A 27 21.51 15.19 19.61
C LEU A 27 21.13 15.17 21.09
N LEU A 28 19.84 15.11 21.38
CA LEU A 28 19.36 14.95 22.75
C LEU A 28 19.56 13.49 23.18
N ARG A 29 20.33 13.31 24.23
CA ARG A 29 20.60 12.00 24.81
C ARG A 29 19.29 11.30 25.24
N GLY A 30 19.21 9.99 25.02
CA GLY A 30 18.04 9.19 25.36
C GLY A 30 16.80 9.40 24.50
N ARG A 31 16.87 10.26 23.46
CA ARG A 31 15.76 10.47 22.52
C ARG A 31 15.77 9.51 21.32
N HIS A 32 16.91 8.91 21.06
CA HIS A 32 17.09 7.95 19.95
C HIS A 32 17.40 6.56 20.51
N SER A 33 17.00 5.53 19.77
CA SER A 33 17.32 4.14 20.09
C SER A 33 18.83 3.87 19.99
N PHE A 34 19.29 2.82 20.65
CA PHE A 34 20.68 2.38 20.51
C PHE A 34 21.06 2.07 19.05
N ASP A 35 20.15 1.49 18.28
CA ASP A 35 20.36 1.19 16.85
C ASP A 35 20.55 2.48 16.03
N ALA A 36 19.73 3.51 16.27
CA ALA A 36 19.89 4.81 15.60
C ALA A 36 21.23 5.45 15.94
N VAL A 37 21.62 5.44 17.22
CA VAL A 37 22.92 5.99 17.67
C VAL A 37 24.07 5.20 17.05
N ALA A 38 23.98 3.87 16.95
CA ALA A 38 24.99 3.04 16.30
C ALA A 38 25.15 3.41 14.82
N ARG A 39 24.06 3.59 14.08
CA ARG A 39 24.09 4.04 12.65
C ARG A 39 24.70 5.42 12.49
N ILE A 40 24.37 6.37 13.38
CA ILE A 40 24.97 7.70 13.40
C ILE A 40 26.48 7.59 13.64
N ARG A 41 26.89 6.80 14.65
CA ARG A 41 28.30 6.54 14.96
C ARG A 41 29.07 5.99 13.77
N ASP A 42 28.46 5.08 12.99
CA ASP A 42 29.13 4.47 11.85
C ASP A 42 29.43 5.48 10.73
N THR A 43 28.62 6.51 10.60
CA THR A 43 28.74 7.52 9.52
C THR A 43 29.50 8.79 9.94
N THR A 44 29.61 9.08 11.24
CA THR A 44 30.27 10.28 11.73
C THR A 44 31.76 10.05 11.98
N GLN A 45 32.57 11.09 11.82
CA GLN A 45 34.01 11.06 12.13
C GLN A 45 34.28 11.19 13.61
N LEU A 46 33.44 11.92 14.32
CA LEU A 46 33.56 12.19 15.74
C LEU A 46 32.18 12.00 16.39
N LEU A 47 32.13 11.24 17.48
CA LEU A 47 30.95 11.14 18.35
C LEU A 47 31.39 11.46 19.77
N LEU A 48 30.73 12.45 20.36
CA LEU A 48 31.00 12.93 21.71
C LEU A 48 29.74 12.88 22.55
N ASP A 49 29.85 12.35 23.74
CA ASP A 49 28.85 12.57 24.79
C ASP A 49 29.22 13.80 25.60
N VAL A 50 28.27 14.67 25.84
CA VAL A 50 28.43 15.86 26.68
C VAL A 50 27.51 15.71 27.87
N TYR A 51 28.08 15.82 29.06
CA TYR A 51 27.38 15.77 30.33
C TYR A 51 27.54 17.10 31.05
N SER A 52 26.43 17.71 31.43
CA SER A 52 26.42 18.97 32.17
C SER A 52 25.70 18.77 33.49
N GLY A 53 26.41 19.03 34.60
CA GLY A 53 25.85 19.24 35.93
C GLY A 53 25.75 20.74 36.23
N GLU A 54 25.41 21.11 37.47
CA GLU A 54 25.30 22.52 37.89
C GLU A 54 26.63 23.25 37.73
N ASP A 55 27.75 22.63 38.11
CA ASP A 55 29.09 23.22 38.05
C ASP A 55 30.09 22.47 37.17
N ASP A 56 29.79 21.26 36.79
CA ASP A 56 30.68 20.36 36.07
C ASP A 56 30.21 20.11 34.65
N ILE A 57 31.11 20.21 33.67
CA ILE A 57 30.88 19.79 32.29
C ILE A 57 31.93 18.74 31.96
N TYR A 58 31.45 17.60 31.47
CA TYR A 58 32.30 16.52 30.97
C TYR A 58 32.03 16.28 29.50
N LEU A 59 33.08 16.02 28.73
CA LEU A 59 33.06 15.63 27.35
C LEU A 59 33.71 14.24 27.26
N HIS A 60 32.95 13.26 26.73
CA HIS A 60 33.43 11.89 26.60
C HIS A 60 33.43 11.47 25.13
N PRO A 61 34.60 11.37 24.48
CA PRO A 61 34.73 10.89 23.13
C PRO A 61 34.39 9.40 23.04
N LEU A 62 33.40 9.05 22.21
CA LEU A 62 32.99 7.68 21.97
C LEU A 62 33.56 7.15 20.65
N LYS A 63 33.81 8.04 19.68
CA LYS A 63 34.46 7.74 18.39
C LYS A 63 35.32 8.93 17.98
N VAL A 64 36.52 8.64 17.54
CA VAL A 64 37.42 9.59 16.86
C VAL A 64 38.04 8.89 15.66
N TRP A 65 37.73 9.37 14.46
CA TRP A 65 38.15 8.72 13.23
C TRP A 65 39.65 8.94 13.00
N ASN A 66 40.33 7.82 12.72
CA ASN A 66 41.75 7.80 12.31
C ASN A 66 42.75 8.46 13.32
N ARG A 67 42.35 8.59 14.61
CA ARG A 67 43.21 9.10 15.67
C ARG A 67 43.08 8.26 16.90
N TYR A 68 44.18 8.09 17.62
CA TYR A 68 44.25 7.38 18.89
C TYR A 68 45.33 7.95 19.79
N SER A 69 45.00 8.09 21.08
CA SER A 69 45.98 8.27 22.16
C SER A 69 45.43 7.60 23.43
N GLY A 70 46.30 7.30 24.40
CA GLY A 70 45.90 6.62 25.63
C GLY A 70 44.87 7.38 26.50
N GLN A 71 44.75 8.67 26.29
CA GLN A 71 43.82 9.54 27.04
C GLN A 71 42.58 9.97 26.24
N MET A 72 42.58 9.75 24.93
CA MET A 72 41.56 10.30 24.00
C MET A 72 40.13 9.87 24.34
N PHE A 73 39.96 8.63 24.77
CA PHE A 73 38.63 8.05 25.08
C PHE A 73 38.30 8.12 26.60
N LEU A 74 39.11 8.81 27.41
CA LEU A 74 38.75 9.13 28.78
C LEU A 74 37.71 10.26 28.80
N PRO A 75 36.85 10.36 29.83
CA PRO A 75 36.07 11.57 30.06
C PRO A 75 37.00 12.75 30.27
N HIS A 76 36.68 13.89 29.68
CA HIS A 76 37.43 15.14 29.87
C HIS A 76 36.57 16.12 30.66
N HIS A 77 37.10 16.62 31.77
CA HIS A 77 36.43 17.62 32.60
C HIS A 77 36.78 19.03 32.12
N PHE A 78 35.77 19.89 31.97
CA PHE A 78 35.97 21.31 31.64
C PHE A 78 36.34 22.09 32.89
N SER A 79 37.50 22.71 32.85
CA SER A 79 37.92 23.60 33.90
C SER A 79 37.53 25.05 33.59
N LYS A 80 36.65 25.62 34.41
CA LYS A 80 36.25 27.04 34.30
C LYS A 80 37.40 28.02 34.54
N LYS A 81 38.51 27.56 35.19
CA LYS A 81 39.65 28.43 35.54
C LYS A 81 40.53 28.75 34.33
N ASP A 82 40.77 27.78 33.47
CA ASP A 82 41.66 27.91 32.31
C ASP A 82 40.93 27.70 30.96
N GLY A 83 39.64 27.44 31.00
CA GLY A 83 38.81 27.24 29.79
C GLY A 83 39.18 26.00 28.98
N GLN A 84 39.81 25.00 29.59
CA GLN A 84 40.27 23.79 28.86
C GLN A 84 39.62 22.52 29.35
N PHE A 85 39.46 21.57 28.44
CA PHE A 85 39.11 20.20 28.76
C PHE A 85 40.36 19.39 29.10
N ARG A 86 40.35 18.71 30.25
CA ARG A 86 41.45 17.85 30.71
C ARG A 86 40.95 16.42 30.93
N PRO A 87 41.71 15.40 30.52
CA PRO A 87 41.34 14.01 30.77
C PRO A 87 41.25 13.74 32.27
N VAL A 88 40.24 12.99 32.65
CA VAL A 88 40.02 12.57 34.03
C VAL A 88 40.78 11.26 34.27
N GLU A 89 41.95 11.33 34.87
CA GLU A 89 42.83 10.18 35.15
C GLU A 89 42.74 9.68 36.59
N GLY A 90 42.30 10.52 37.49
CA GLY A 90 42.26 10.20 38.94
C GLY A 90 40.94 9.58 39.39
N GLY A 91 40.99 8.61 40.31
CA GLY A 91 39.82 7.88 40.82
C GLY A 91 38.74 8.78 41.43
N VAL A 92 39.09 9.89 42.09
CA VAL A 92 38.12 10.85 42.63
C VAL A 92 37.34 11.56 41.51
N GLY A 93 38.04 11.97 40.46
CA GLY A 93 37.41 12.58 39.29
C GLY A 93 36.49 11.60 38.55
N MET A 94 36.94 10.37 38.39
CA MET A 94 36.11 9.30 37.78
C MET A 94 34.87 9.00 38.63
N SER A 95 34.99 8.97 39.96
CA SER A 95 33.83 8.76 40.83
C SER A 95 32.79 9.87 40.69
N ARG A 96 33.18 11.12 40.57
CA ARG A 96 32.28 12.27 40.33
C ARG A 96 31.58 12.14 38.96
N TYR A 97 32.34 11.76 37.93
CA TYR A 97 31.78 11.50 36.60
C TYR A 97 30.72 10.39 36.62
N TYR A 98 31.00 9.26 37.28
CA TYR A 98 30.02 8.16 37.39
C TYR A 98 28.79 8.51 38.24
N GLN A 99 28.95 9.31 39.30
CA GLN A 99 27.79 9.83 40.04
C GLN A 99 26.91 10.71 39.19
N LEU A 100 27.48 11.58 38.34
CA LEU A 100 26.75 12.39 37.41
C LEU A 100 25.98 11.50 36.38
N LEU A 101 26.64 10.46 35.86
CA LEU A 101 26.00 9.51 34.94
C LEU A 101 24.82 8.78 35.58
N GLN A 102 24.96 8.32 36.84
CA GLN A 102 23.88 7.64 37.56
C GLN A 102 22.67 8.56 37.74
N ASN A 103 22.88 9.80 38.12
CA ASN A 103 21.81 10.78 38.28
C ASN A 103 21.08 11.07 36.96
N LEU A 104 21.80 11.07 35.82
CA LEU A 104 21.23 11.27 34.49
C LEU A 104 20.54 10.00 33.95
N SER A 105 21.04 8.81 34.30
CA SER A 105 20.49 7.52 33.81
C SER A 105 19.14 7.18 34.43
N LEU A 106 18.84 7.67 35.63
CA LEU A 106 17.55 7.45 36.30
C LEU A 106 16.37 8.04 35.56
N ASN A 107 16.60 8.91 34.57
CA ASN A 107 15.53 9.60 33.80
C ASN A 107 15.32 9.05 32.39
N HIS A 108 15.97 7.96 31.98
CA HIS A 108 15.86 7.43 30.60
C HIS A 108 15.55 5.93 30.54
N PRO A 109 14.36 5.47 30.97
CA PRO A 109 13.91 4.14 30.63
C PRO A 109 13.66 4.09 29.10
N ASP A 110 13.96 2.96 28.47
CA ASP A 110 13.53 2.58 27.13
C ASP A 110 14.29 3.17 25.92
N GLN A 111 15.60 3.30 26.02
CA GLN A 111 16.44 3.62 24.85
C GLN A 111 16.47 2.48 23.80
N ASN A 112 15.84 1.32 24.10
CA ASN A 112 15.72 0.19 23.18
C ASN A 112 14.60 0.38 22.13
N TYR A 113 13.70 1.34 22.35
CA TYR A 113 12.60 1.60 21.42
C TYR A 113 12.93 2.73 20.46
N ASP A 114 12.49 2.57 19.19
CA ASP A 114 12.46 3.65 18.21
C ASP A 114 11.62 4.82 18.75
N SER A 115 11.95 6.04 18.37
CA SER A 115 11.18 7.24 18.73
C SER A 115 9.71 7.14 18.29
N TYR A 116 9.45 6.47 17.18
CA TYR A 116 8.11 6.20 16.68
C TYR A 116 7.33 5.23 17.59
N ASP A 117 7.97 4.16 18.04
CA ASP A 117 7.37 3.22 19.01
C ASP A 117 7.12 3.88 20.36
N ARG A 118 8.05 4.72 20.83
CA ARG A 118 7.85 5.49 22.06
C ARG A 118 6.66 6.42 21.99
N PHE A 119 6.48 7.10 20.85
CA PHE A 119 5.33 7.96 20.62
C PHE A 119 4.02 7.17 20.70
N PHE A 120 3.91 6.03 20.02
CA PHE A 120 2.72 5.19 20.09
C PHE A 120 2.47 4.58 21.49
N ASN A 121 3.54 4.20 22.19
CA ASN A 121 3.43 3.73 23.58
C ASN A 121 2.92 4.84 24.51
N LEU A 122 3.40 6.07 24.37
CA LEU A 122 2.90 7.22 25.12
C LEU A 122 1.43 7.51 24.78
N ALA A 123 1.06 7.55 23.51
CA ALA A 123 -0.32 7.73 23.07
C ALA A 123 -1.26 6.65 23.65
N LYS A 124 -0.81 5.39 23.70
CA LYS A 124 -1.56 4.29 24.31
C LYS A 124 -1.71 4.47 25.83
N MET A 125 -0.66 4.96 26.50
CA MET A 125 -0.75 5.29 27.94
C MET A 125 -1.70 6.45 28.21
N GLU A 126 -1.71 7.50 27.36
CA GLU A 126 -2.66 8.61 27.43
C GLU A 126 -4.10 8.10 27.29
N TYR A 127 -4.34 7.24 26.30
CA TYR A 127 -5.65 6.62 26.07
C TYR A 127 -6.11 5.79 27.27
N THR A 128 -5.23 4.94 27.81
CA THR A 128 -5.54 4.11 28.99
C THR A 128 -5.88 4.95 30.22
N ARG A 129 -5.29 6.15 30.34
CA ARG A 129 -5.57 7.09 31.43
C ARG A 129 -6.73 8.02 31.18
N GLY A 130 -7.38 7.94 30.00
CA GLY A 130 -8.49 8.80 29.61
C GLY A 130 -8.10 10.26 29.31
N ILE A 131 -6.85 10.51 28.97
CA ILE A 131 -6.28 11.84 28.64
C ILE A 131 -5.78 11.93 27.19
N PHE A 132 -6.22 11.00 26.31
CA PHE A 132 -5.87 11.02 24.91
C PHE A 132 -6.37 12.32 24.25
N SER A 133 -5.45 13.10 23.69
CA SER A 133 -5.74 14.43 23.18
C SER A 133 -5.97 14.46 21.67
N GLU A 134 -6.69 15.50 21.20
CA GLU A 134 -6.84 15.75 19.75
C GLU A 134 -5.49 16.00 19.06
N ASP A 135 -4.53 16.63 19.75
CA ASP A 135 -3.18 16.86 19.23
C ASP A 135 -2.42 15.54 19.03
N THR A 136 -2.56 14.59 19.98
CA THR A 136 -1.96 13.25 19.86
C THR A 136 -2.59 12.50 18.67
N GLU A 137 -3.90 12.57 18.52
CA GLU A 137 -4.62 11.97 17.40
C GLU A 137 -4.16 12.57 16.06
N GLU A 138 -4.08 13.90 15.97
CA GLU A 138 -3.62 14.57 14.75
C GLU A 138 -2.21 14.14 14.36
N GLN A 139 -1.29 14.05 15.32
CA GLN A 139 0.07 13.58 15.06
C GLN A 139 0.10 12.14 14.56
N ILE A 140 -0.76 11.26 15.08
CA ILE A 140 -0.90 9.88 14.58
C ILE A 140 -1.37 9.90 13.14
N ILE A 141 -2.46 10.62 12.84
CA ILE A 141 -3.04 10.68 11.49
C ILE A 141 -2.02 11.23 10.49
N ASP A 142 -1.35 12.34 10.82
CA ASP A 142 -0.36 12.99 9.95
C ASP A 142 0.86 12.13 9.66
N SER A 143 1.33 11.40 10.67
CA SER A 143 2.55 10.58 10.53
C SER A 143 2.29 9.21 9.91
N THR A 144 1.06 8.68 10.05
CA THR A 144 0.77 7.28 9.74
C THR A 144 -0.22 7.11 8.58
N MET A 145 -1.24 7.96 8.47
CA MET A 145 -2.35 7.74 7.55
C MET A 145 -2.35 8.70 6.37
N THR A 146 -2.67 9.97 6.59
CA THR A 146 -2.88 10.93 5.49
C THR A 146 -2.62 12.36 5.91
N LYS A 147 -2.25 13.20 4.91
CA LYS A 147 -2.15 14.67 5.04
C LYS A 147 -3.27 15.38 4.27
N ASP A 148 -4.19 14.66 3.64
CA ASP A 148 -5.35 15.26 2.98
C ASP A 148 -6.40 15.65 4.02
N GLU A 149 -6.73 16.94 4.11
CA GLU A 149 -7.63 17.48 5.14
C GLU A 149 -9.06 16.90 5.09
N ARG A 150 -9.51 16.46 3.92
CA ARG A 150 -10.82 15.81 3.78
C ARG A 150 -10.79 14.39 4.34
N LEU A 151 -9.73 13.65 4.02
CA LEU A 151 -9.56 12.31 4.57
C LEU A 151 -9.31 12.34 6.08
N LYS A 152 -8.52 13.31 6.60
CA LYS A 152 -8.33 13.48 8.06
C LYS A 152 -9.66 13.63 8.81
N LYS A 153 -10.58 14.45 8.28
CA LYS A 153 -11.90 14.64 8.90
C LYS A 153 -12.67 13.32 8.97
N LEU A 154 -12.63 12.52 7.90
CA LEU A 154 -13.30 11.22 7.87
C LEU A 154 -12.63 10.23 8.83
N VAL A 155 -11.29 10.20 8.86
CA VAL A 155 -10.55 9.35 9.80
C VAL A 155 -10.95 9.67 11.24
N ARG A 156 -10.93 10.94 11.66
CA ARG A 156 -11.36 11.34 13.02
C ARG A 156 -12.81 10.99 13.33
N GLN A 157 -13.70 11.01 12.33
CA GLN A 157 -15.10 10.68 12.52
C GLN A 157 -15.35 9.19 12.75
N TYR A 158 -14.58 8.31 12.09
CA TYR A 158 -14.86 6.88 12.05
C TYR A 158 -13.88 6.02 12.84
N PHE A 159 -12.65 6.51 13.10
CA PHE A 159 -11.63 5.75 13.83
C PHE A 159 -11.69 6.01 15.33
N THR A 160 -11.30 5.01 16.07
CA THR A 160 -11.06 5.08 17.52
C THR A 160 -9.55 4.95 17.79
N PRO A 161 -9.06 5.35 18.97
CA PRO A 161 -7.66 5.14 19.33
C PRO A 161 -7.18 3.69 19.18
N ASP A 162 -8.05 2.72 19.46
CA ASP A 162 -7.72 1.29 19.29
C ASP A 162 -7.43 0.94 17.83
N ASP A 163 -8.11 1.56 16.87
CA ASP A 163 -7.86 1.34 15.44
C ASP A 163 -6.44 1.79 15.04
N TYR A 164 -5.95 2.92 15.58
CA TYR A 164 -4.58 3.38 15.35
C TYR A 164 -3.54 2.44 15.96
N PHE A 165 -3.79 1.90 17.14
CA PHE A 165 -2.88 0.93 17.77
C PHE A 165 -2.87 -0.41 17.03
N LEU A 166 -4.01 -0.86 16.52
CA LEU A 166 -4.08 -2.05 15.65
C LEU A 166 -3.29 -1.85 14.37
N LEU A 167 -3.42 -0.69 13.72
CA LEU A 167 -2.60 -0.35 12.54
C LEU A 167 -1.11 -0.41 12.87
N ARG A 168 -0.68 0.23 13.98
CA ARG A 168 0.74 0.21 14.40
C ARG A 168 1.26 -1.21 14.60
N ASN A 169 0.49 -2.09 15.20
CA ASN A 169 0.87 -3.48 15.45
C ASN A 169 1.06 -4.29 14.14
N ARG A 170 0.50 -3.83 13.03
CA ARG A 170 0.62 -4.44 11.70
C ARG A 170 1.59 -3.71 10.77
N MET A 171 2.31 -2.70 11.29
CA MET A 171 3.30 -1.97 10.51
C MET A 171 4.68 -2.59 10.64
N ILE A 172 5.38 -2.62 9.50
CA ILE A 172 6.80 -2.95 9.37
C ILE A 172 7.55 -1.63 9.14
N GLY A 173 8.53 -1.36 9.98
CA GLY A 173 9.22 -0.08 9.98
C GLY A 173 8.35 1.06 10.52
N SER A 174 8.48 2.23 9.93
CA SER A 174 7.83 3.47 10.35
C SER A 174 7.41 4.33 9.14
N GLY A 175 6.78 5.47 9.43
CA GLY A 175 6.25 6.37 8.42
C GLY A 175 4.79 6.08 8.08
N ALA A 176 4.34 6.48 6.91
CA ALA A 176 2.94 6.35 6.52
C ALA A 176 2.62 5.01 5.86
N ILE A 177 1.34 4.59 5.97
CA ILE A 177 0.81 3.39 5.28
C ILE A 177 0.44 3.64 3.82
N GLY A 178 0.39 4.91 3.41
CA GLY A 178 0.07 5.34 2.04
C GLY A 178 -1.42 5.40 1.71
N GLY A 179 -1.73 5.97 0.53
CA GLY A 179 -3.10 6.32 0.17
C GLY A 179 -4.01 5.12 -0.04
N LYS A 180 -3.54 4.09 -0.75
CA LYS A 180 -4.35 2.87 -1.00
C LYS A 180 -4.73 2.16 0.30
N ALA A 181 -3.77 1.97 1.21
CA ALA A 181 -4.03 1.36 2.51
C ALA A 181 -4.98 2.23 3.34
N CYS A 182 -4.75 3.55 3.38
CA CYS A 182 -5.62 4.49 4.09
C CYS A 182 -7.05 4.45 3.55
N GLY A 183 -7.24 4.51 2.23
CA GLY A 183 -8.56 4.43 1.58
C GLY A 183 -9.29 3.13 1.87
N MET A 184 -8.56 2.00 1.86
CA MET A 184 -9.13 0.70 2.19
C MET A 184 -9.63 0.63 3.64
N VAL A 185 -8.79 0.95 4.63
CA VAL A 185 -9.17 0.83 6.04
C VAL A 185 -10.29 1.81 6.41
N LEU A 186 -10.26 3.02 5.84
CA LEU A 186 -11.30 4.02 6.04
C LEU A 186 -12.65 3.55 5.48
N ALA A 187 -12.68 3.06 4.23
CA ALA A 187 -13.90 2.58 3.60
C ALA A 187 -14.53 1.41 4.38
N ARG A 188 -13.71 0.49 4.85
CA ARG A 188 -14.18 -0.62 5.70
C ARG A 188 -14.81 -0.12 6.99
N LYS A 189 -14.14 0.82 7.66
CA LYS A 189 -14.63 1.40 8.92
C LYS A 189 -15.94 2.15 8.74
N ILE A 190 -16.09 2.90 7.64
CA ILE A 190 -17.34 3.55 7.26
C ILE A 190 -18.44 2.50 7.06
N CYS A 191 -18.19 1.44 6.28
CA CYS A 191 -19.18 0.39 6.05
C CYS A 191 -19.56 -0.35 7.33
N GLU A 192 -18.62 -0.67 8.21
CA GLU A 192 -18.86 -1.30 9.51
C GLU A 192 -19.74 -0.45 10.43
N THR A 193 -19.60 0.88 10.35
CA THR A 193 -20.35 1.83 11.16
C THR A 193 -21.74 2.13 10.60
N GLU A 194 -21.83 2.36 9.28
CA GLU A 194 -23.04 2.88 8.64
C GLU A 194 -23.97 1.77 8.08
N ILE A 195 -23.48 0.55 7.90
CA ILE A 195 -24.23 -0.55 7.28
C ILE A 195 -24.29 -1.73 8.26
N PRO A 196 -25.36 -1.87 9.05
CA PRO A 196 -25.44 -2.90 10.09
C PRO A 196 -25.22 -4.33 9.60
N GLU A 197 -25.78 -4.68 8.44
CA GLU A 197 -25.62 -6.00 7.83
C GLU A 197 -24.24 -6.29 7.27
N PHE A 198 -23.42 -5.27 7.05
CA PHE A 198 -22.05 -5.44 6.53
C PHE A 198 -21.21 -6.31 7.47
N THR A 199 -21.36 -6.16 8.77
CA THR A 199 -20.60 -6.95 9.76
C THR A 199 -20.79 -8.46 9.59
N GLY A 200 -22.02 -8.91 9.21
CA GLY A 200 -22.32 -10.32 8.96
C GLY A 200 -21.76 -10.86 7.64
N HIS A 201 -21.44 -9.98 6.68
CA HIS A 201 -20.95 -10.34 5.35
C HIS A 201 -19.55 -9.79 5.04
N ASN A 202 -18.89 -9.17 6.04
CA ASN A 202 -17.54 -8.63 5.88
C ASN A 202 -16.51 -9.73 6.11
N GLU A 203 -15.71 -10.04 5.08
CA GLU A 203 -14.49 -10.83 5.28
C GLU A 203 -13.44 -9.94 5.96
N PRO A 204 -12.96 -10.27 7.17
CA PRO A 204 -11.92 -9.48 7.82
C PRO A 204 -10.68 -9.37 6.93
N HIS A 205 -10.20 -8.15 6.70
CA HIS A 205 -8.93 -8.00 6.01
C HIS A 205 -7.80 -8.47 6.91
N ASP A 206 -6.83 -9.14 6.33
CA ASP A 206 -5.61 -9.54 7.01
C ASP A 206 -4.43 -8.91 6.29
N SER A 207 -4.00 -7.77 6.81
CA SER A 207 -3.05 -6.88 6.14
C SER A 207 -1.90 -6.50 7.05
N PHE A 208 -0.71 -6.33 6.43
CA PHE A 208 0.44 -5.64 7.01
C PHE A 208 0.80 -4.43 6.14
N TYR A 209 1.45 -3.46 6.75
CA TYR A 209 1.83 -2.20 6.11
C TYR A 209 3.32 -1.99 6.23
N ILE A 210 4.03 -1.94 5.11
CA ILE A 210 5.44 -1.52 5.10
C ILE A 210 5.45 -0.01 4.98
N GLY A 211 5.88 0.66 6.05
CA GLY A 211 5.85 2.10 6.13
C GLY A 211 6.77 2.79 5.12
N SER A 212 6.44 4.01 4.75
CA SER A 212 7.16 4.78 3.73
C SER A 212 8.65 5.02 4.04
N ASP A 213 9.04 5.00 5.33
CA ASP A 213 10.43 5.18 5.73
C ASP A 213 11.31 3.99 5.32
N VAL A 214 10.72 2.80 5.12
CA VAL A 214 11.44 1.62 4.62
C VAL A 214 11.88 1.82 3.17
N PHE A 215 11.09 2.51 2.34
CA PHE A 215 11.47 2.85 0.98
C PHE A 215 12.73 3.73 0.93
N TYR A 216 12.76 4.78 1.76
CA TYR A 216 13.96 5.61 1.87
C TYR A 216 15.16 4.86 2.43
N THR A 217 14.92 4.04 3.44
CA THR A 217 15.96 3.18 4.02
C THR A 217 16.56 2.24 2.96
N TYR A 218 15.71 1.68 2.11
CA TYR A 218 16.14 0.82 1.00
C TYR A 218 17.00 1.60 -0.02
N ILE A 219 16.57 2.78 -0.45
CA ILE A 219 17.32 3.66 -1.37
C ILE A 219 18.70 4.01 -0.79
N VAL A 220 18.75 4.43 0.48
CA VAL A 220 19.98 4.86 1.14
C VAL A 220 20.91 3.68 1.43
N SER A 221 20.37 2.54 1.85
CA SER A 221 21.16 1.35 2.16
C SER A 221 21.81 0.69 0.94
N ASN A 222 21.27 0.96 -0.25
CA ASN A 222 21.80 0.46 -1.52
C ASN A 222 22.55 1.54 -2.33
N ASP A 223 22.98 2.62 -1.68
CA ASP A 223 23.74 3.72 -2.28
C ASP A 223 23.08 4.40 -3.49
N CYS A 224 21.73 4.26 -3.60
CA CYS A 224 20.94 4.82 -4.71
C CYS A 224 20.57 6.29 -4.51
N TRP A 225 20.97 6.92 -3.40
CA TRP A 225 20.52 8.28 -3.05
C TRP A 225 20.96 9.34 -4.07
N ARG A 226 22.23 9.29 -4.52
CA ARG A 226 22.74 10.24 -5.54
C ARG A 226 21.99 10.08 -6.87
N LEU A 227 21.74 8.85 -7.28
CA LEU A 227 20.98 8.54 -8.48
C LEU A 227 19.52 9.02 -8.35
N ARG A 228 18.91 8.86 -7.17
CA ARG A 228 17.58 9.37 -6.86
C ARG A 228 17.51 10.89 -6.97
N ILE A 229 18.50 11.63 -6.45
CA ILE A 229 18.58 13.08 -6.58
C ILE A 229 18.71 13.48 -8.05
N ARG A 230 19.59 12.82 -8.83
CA ARG A 230 19.72 13.06 -10.28
C ARG A 230 18.40 12.82 -11.00
N GLN A 231 17.69 11.74 -10.67
CA GLN A 231 16.39 11.42 -11.27
C GLN A 231 15.32 12.50 -11.00
N ARG A 232 15.43 13.24 -9.90
CA ARG A 232 14.49 14.33 -9.57
C ARG A 232 14.82 15.66 -10.26
N THR A 233 15.94 15.80 -10.93
CA THR A 233 16.23 16.98 -11.75
C THR A 233 15.43 16.97 -13.04
N LYS A 234 15.20 18.13 -13.64
CA LYS A 234 14.46 18.26 -14.89
C LYS A 234 15.09 17.45 -16.02
N GLU A 235 16.41 17.45 -16.11
CA GLU A 235 17.20 16.70 -17.11
C GLU A 235 17.25 15.20 -16.82
N GLY A 236 17.28 14.84 -15.53
CA GLY A 236 17.41 13.46 -15.07
C GLY A 236 16.09 12.71 -14.94
N TYR A 237 14.95 13.40 -14.96
CA TYR A 237 13.65 12.83 -14.58
C TYR A 237 13.31 11.54 -15.34
N PHE A 238 13.49 11.52 -16.64
CA PHE A 238 13.32 10.31 -17.47
C PHE A 238 14.65 9.59 -17.74
N SER A 239 15.74 10.33 -17.93
CA SER A 239 17.01 9.74 -18.38
C SER A 239 17.71 8.90 -17.32
N ALA A 240 17.55 9.23 -16.03
CA ALA A 240 18.13 8.47 -14.92
C ALA A 240 17.19 7.38 -14.37
N ALA A 241 15.95 7.33 -14.83
CA ALA A 241 14.94 6.43 -14.27
C ALA A 241 15.23 4.96 -14.52
N GLY A 242 15.73 4.61 -15.71
CA GLY A 242 16.10 3.23 -16.07
C GLY A 242 17.19 2.69 -15.15
N GLU A 243 18.27 3.44 -14.97
CA GLU A 243 19.38 3.07 -14.10
C GLU A 243 18.91 2.92 -12.64
N LEU A 244 18.10 3.85 -12.14
CA LEU A 244 17.55 3.77 -10.78
C LEU A 244 16.62 2.56 -10.63
N ARG A 245 15.78 2.27 -11.62
CA ARG A 245 14.91 1.10 -11.62
C ARG A 245 15.70 -0.20 -11.50
N ASP A 246 16.77 -0.35 -12.25
CA ASP A 246 17.61 -1.56 -12.23
C ASP A 246 18.29 -1.74 -10.86
N HIS A 247 18.76 -0.66 -10.24
CA HIS A 247 19.27 -0.68 -8.87
C HIS A 247 18.20 -1.06 -7.84
N LEU A 248 16.97 -0.54 -7.99
CA LEU A 248 15.86 -0.90 -7.10
C LEU A 248 15.46 -2.37 -7.22
N LEU A 249 15.63 -3.01 -8.37
CA LEU A 249 15.35 -4.43 -8.57
C LEU A 249 16.39 -5.36 -7.91
N THR A 250 17.62 -4.89 -7.70
CA THR A 250 18.76 -5.72 -7.27
C THR A 250 19.24 -5.44 -5.84
N GLY A 251 18.73 -4.40 -5.20
CA GLY A 251 19.12 -3.99 -3.86
C GLY A 251 18.75 -5.01 -2.76
N GLN A 252 19.30 -4.80 -1.57
CA GLN A 252 19.07 -5.65 -0.40
C GLN A 252 18.40 -4.87 0.72
N PHE A 253 17.55 -5.56 1.49
CA PHE A 253 16.93 -4.99 2.68
C PHE A 253 17.85 -5.10 3.89
N PRO A 254 17.87 -4.09 4.78
CA PRO A 254 18.60 -4.17 6.05
C PRO A 254 18.12 -5.35 6.91
N ALA A 255 19.02 -5.91 7.72
CA ALA A 255 18.76 -7.11 8.51
C ALA A 255 17.54 -6.97 9.45
N ASN A 256 17.37 -5.82 10.10
CA ASN A 256 16.23 -5.54 10.98
C ASN A 256 14.88 -5.46 10.24
N ILE A 257 14.87 -5.06 8.97
CA ILE A 257 13.67 -5.08 8.12
C ILE A 257 13.39 -6.51 7.65
N ARG A 258 14.42 -7.25 7.26
CA ARG A 258 14.29 -8.67 6.87
C ARG A 258 13.74 -9.54 8.00
N GLU A 259 14.13 -9.29 9.24
CA GLU A 259 13.58 -9.97 10.42
C GLU A 259 12.08 -9.72 10.55
N GLN A 260 11.63 -8.46 10.40
CA GLN A 260 10.22 -8.12 10.42
C GLN A 260 9.43 -8.77 9.25
N PHE A 261 10.04 -8.89 8.07
CA PHE A 261 9.45 -9.63 6.95
C PHE A 261 9.29 -11.12 7.27
N LEU A 262 10.28 -11.74 7.88
CA LEU A 262 10.20 -13.14 8.31
C LEU A 262 9.06 -13.35 9.31
N ASN A 263 8.94 -12.50 10.33
CA ASN A 263 7.88 -12.56 11.32
C ASN A 263 6.48 -12.43 10.68
N MET A 264 6.32 -11.54 9.71
CA MET A 264 5.08 -11.40 8.94
C MET A 264 4.80 -12.65 8.11
N LEU A 265 5.80 -13.20 7.41
CA LEU A 265 5.64 -14.42 6.60
C LEU A 265 5.36 -15.64 7.46
N GLU A 266 5.91 -15.71 8.65
CA GLU A 266 5.59 -16.76 9.64
C GLU A 266 4.13 -16.64 10.08
N TYR A 267 3.65 -15.43 10.36
CA TYR A 267 2.24 -15.17 10.66
C TYR A 267 1.30 -15.64 9.54
N TYR A 268 1.60 -15.33 8.28
CA TYR A 268 0.78 -15.79 7.13
C TYR A 268 0.90 -17.28 6.84
N GLY A 269 1.94 -17.95 7.34
CA GLY A 269 2.22 -19.33 7.01
C GLY A 269 2.40 -19.52 5.50
N GLN A 270 1.61 -20.42 4.90
CA GLN A 270 1.60 -20.68 3.45
C GLN A 270 0.39 -20.06 2.74
N SER A 271 -0.33 -19.15 3.39
CA SER A 271 -1.43 -18.43 2.72
C SER A 271 -0.88 -17.54 1.61
N PRO A 272 -1.48 -17.54 0.42
CA PRO A 272 -1.12 -16.60 -0.63
C PRO A 272 -1.30 -15.16 -0.18
N ILE A 273 -0.38 -14.31 -0.60
CA ILE A 273 -0.40 -12.87 -0.29
C ILE A 273 -0.23 -12.04 -1.56
N ILE A 274 -0.68 -10.81 -1.52
CA ILE A 274 -0.45 -9.81 -2.56
C ILE A 274 0.32 -8.64 -1.96
N VAL A 275 1.35 -8.19 -2.68
CA VAL A 275 2.17 -7.01 -2.37
C VAL A 275 1.73 -5.88 -3.28
N ARG A 276 1.13 -4.84 -2.71
CA ARG A 276 0.52 -3.74 -3.46
C ARG A 276 1.22 -2.42 -3.15
N SER A 277 1.40 -1.60 -4.18
CA SER A 277 1.79 -0.20 -3.99
C SER A 277 0.77 0.53 -3.11
N SER A 278 1.25 1.41 -2.26
CA SER A 278 0.44 2.32 -1.46
C SER A 278 1.17 3.65 -1.33
N SER A 279 1.35 4.33 -2.46
CA SER A 279 2.01 5.63 -2.50
C SER A 279 1.14 6.70 -1.83
N PHE A 280 1.78 7.72 -1.29
CA PHE A 280 1.10 8.93 -0.81
C PHE A 280 0.33 9.67 -1.92
N LEU A 281 0.70 9.46 -3.18
CA LEU A 281 0.07 10.07 -4.33
C LEU A 281 -1.11 9.25 -4.86
N GLU A 282 -1.27 8.00 -4.41
CA GLU A 282 -2.38 7.12 -4.80
C GLU A 282 -3.64 7.42 -3.99
N ASP A 283 -4.79 7.23 -4.63
CA ASP A 283 -6.13 7.17 -4.04
C ASP A 283 -6.58 8.42 -3.23
N GLY A 284 -5.89 9.54 -3.43
CA GLY A 284 -6.30 10.83 -2.90
C GLY A 284 -7.28 11.57 -3.81
N PHE A 285 -7.94 12.60 -3.27
CA PHE A 285 -8.83 13.46 -4.05
C PHE A 285 -8.07 14.17 -5.18
N GLY A 286 -8.49 13.94 -6.41
CA GLY A 286 -7.94 14.57 -7.60
C GLY A 286 -6.82 13.82 -8.33
N ASN A 287 -6.35 12.70 -7.78
CA ASN A 287 -5.31 11.88 -8.40
C ASN A 287 -5.77 10.42 -8.49
N ALA A 288 -5.81 9.89 -9.70
CA ALA A 288 -6.10 8.48 -9.95
C ALA A 288 -4.88 7.80 -10.56
N PHE A 289 -4.09 7.10 -9.76
CA PHE A 289 -2.91 6.35 -10.20
C PHE A 289 -3.24 4.91 -10.62
N ALA A 290 -4.48 4.65 -11.05
CA ALA A 290 -4.91 3.31 -11.45
C ALA A 290 -3.95 2.67 -12.47
N GLY A 291 -3.44 1.48 -12.16
CA GLY A 291 -2.57 0.72 -13.05
C GLY A 291 -1.20 1.37 -13.37
N LYS A 292 -0.74 2.33 -12.56
CA LYS A 292 0.56 3.00 -12.77
C LYS A 292 1.70 2.36 -11.99
N TYR A 293 1.39 1.82 -10.84
CA TYR A 293 2.32 1.04 -10.02
C TYR A 293 1.92 -0.42 -9.99
N GLU A 294 2.87 -1.28 -9.72
CA GLU A 294 2.65 -2.72 -9.77
C GLU A 294 2.04 -3.27 -8.48
N SER A 295 1.33 -4.38 -8.63
CA SER A 295 0.91 -5.27 -7.57
C SER A 295 1.36 -6.68 -7.91
N VAL A 296 1.97 -7.38 -6.96
CA VAL A 296 2.61 -8.68 -7.19
C VAL A 296 1.98 -9.73 -6.28
N PHE A 297 1.48 -10.79 -6.86
CA PHE A 297 1.02 -11.96 -6.11
C PHE A 297 2.20 -12.85 -5.72
N CYS A 298 2.24 -13.23 -4.46
CA CYS A 298 3.13 -14.27 -3.95
C CYS A 298 2.28 -15.46 -3.51
N VAL A 299 2.44 -16.58 -4.17
CA VAL A 299 1.72 -17.82 -3.80
C VAL A 299 2.16 -18.33 -2.43
N ASN A 300 3.36 -17.93 -2.00
CA ASN A 300 3.88 -18.12 -0.65
C ASN A 300 4.07 -19.58 -0.25
N GLN A 301 4.46 -20.43 -1.21
CA GLN A 301 4.79 -21.83 -0.99
C GLN A 301 6.31 -22.04 -0.91
N GLY A 302 6.74 -23.12 -0.28
CA GLY A 302 8.15 -23.48 -0.11
C GLY A 302 8.68 -23.22 1.31
N SER A 303 9.99 -23.29 1.45
CA SER A 303 10.70 -23.04 2.71
C SER A 303 10.59 -21.56 3.15
N PRO A 304 10.79 -21.25 4.44
CA PRO A 304 10.78 -19.86 4.91
C PRO A 304 11.75 -18.95 4.14
N GLN A 305 12.93 -19.47 3.77
CA GLN A 305 13.92 -18.71 3.03
C GLN A 305 13.46 -18.43 1.59
N GLU A 306 12.91 -19.40 0.88
CA GLU A 306 12.37 -19.22 -0.47
C GLU A 306 11.19 -18.24 -0.48
N ARG A 307 10.31 -18.31 0.53
CA ARG A 307 9.20 -17.38 0.70
C ARG A 307 9.71 -15.96 0.92
N LEU A 308 10.73 -15.77 1.77
CA LEU A 308 11.34 -14.47 2.02
C LEU A 308 11.95 -13.89 0.72
N GLU A 309 12.70 -14.66 -0.03
CA GLU A 309 13.34 -14.23 -1.26
C GLU A 309 12.31 -13.78 -2.32
N LYS A 310 11.22 -14.56 -2.50
CA LYS A 310 10.11 -14.20 -3.39
C LYS A 310 9.37 -12.95 -2.91
N PHE A 311 9.15 -12.83 -1.61
CA PHE A 311 8.53 -11.65 -1.03
C PHE A 311 9.40 -10.39 -1.22
N GLU A 312 10.70 -10.47 -0.91
CA GLU A 312 11.64 -9.37 -1.15
C GLU A 312 11.69 -8.98 -2.63
N GLN A 313 11.64 -9.95 -3.54
CA GLN A 313 11.57 -9.69 -4.99
C GLN A 313 10.29 -8.94 -5.36
N ALA A 314 9.14 -9.33 -4.80
CA ALA A 314 7.87 -8.63 -5.02
C ALA A 314 7.92 -7.18 -4.52
N VAL A 315 8.48 -6.94 -3.33
CA VAL A 315 8.66 -5.59 -2.79
C VAL A 315 9.59 -4.75 -3.69
N ARG A 316 10.70 -5.34 -4.19
CA ARG A 316 11.61 -4.67 -5.14
C ARG A 316 10.90 -4.29 -6.45
N GLN A 317 10.06 -5.17 -6.98
CA GLN A 317 9.26 -4.89 -8.19
C GLN A 317 8.32 -3.71 -7.97
N VAL A 318 7.61 -3.67 -6.83
CA VAL A 318 6.74 -2.54 -6.50
C VAL A 318 7.56 -1.25 -6.33
N TYR A 319 8.69 -1.28 -5.65
CA TYR A 319 9.56 -0.10 -5.53
C TYR A 319 10.09 0.37 -6.88
N ALA A 320 10.53 -0.56 -7.73
CA ALA A 320 11.03 -0.28 -9.07
C ALA A 320 9.95 0.28 -10.00
N SER A 321 8.66 -0.08 -9.80
CA SER A 321 7.53 0.43 -10.59
C SER A 321 7.35 1.94 -10.48
N THR A 322 7.87 2.57 -9.42
CA THR A 322 7.89 4.03 -9.28
C THR A 322 8.70 4.71 -10.39
N MET A 323 9.61 3.99 -11.02
CA MET A 323 10.47 4.44 -12.12
C MET A 323 9.97 3.98 -13.49
N ASN A 324 8.84 3.31 -13.59
CA ASN A 324 8.23 2.95 -14.88
C ASN A 324 7.87 4.21 -15.67
N TYR A 325 8.11 4.21 -16.97
CA TYR A 325 7.86 5.36 -17.84
C TYR A 325 6.42 5.87 -17.72
N SER A 326 5.43 4.98 -17.73
CA SER A 326 4.01 5.32 -17.60
C SER A 326 3.66 6.02 -16.27
N ALA A 327 4.35 5.66 -15.17
CA ALA A 327 4.19 6.28 -13.87
C ALA A 327 4.85 7.67 -13.83
N LEU A 328 6.04 7.78 -14.40
CA LEU A 328 6.77 9.06 -14.51
C LEU A 328 6.04 10.04 -15.41
N GLU A 329 5.59 9.60 -16.57
CA GLU A 329 4.83 10.42 -17.52
C GLU A 329 3.52 10.93 -16.91
N TYR A 330 2.79 10.07 -16.21
CA TYR A 330 1.57 10.46 -15.52
C TYR A 330 1.84 11.54 -14.46
N ARG A 331 2.88 11.37 -13.62
CA ARG A 331 3.26 12.38 -12.63
C ARG A 331 3.65 13.70 -13.28
N TYR A 332 4.42 13.65 -14.37
CA TYR A 332 4.82 14.83 -15.13
C TYR A 332 3.61 15.59 -15.71
N GLN A 333 2.70 14.88 -16.37
CA GLN A 333 1.47 15.46 -16.95
C GLN A 333 0.55 16.10 -15.89
N ARG A 334 0.62 15.61 -14.64
CA ARG A 334 -0.18 16.13 -13.51
C ARG A 334 0.54 17.18 -12.67
N GLY A 335 1.77 17.57 -13.04
CA GLY A 335 2.59 18.51 -12.25
C GLY A 335 2.99 17.95 -10.87
N LEU A 336 3.10 16.62 -10.76
CA LEU A 336 3.51 15.91 -9.55
C LEU A 336 4.99 15.48 -9.61
N ASP A 337 5.71 15.82 -10.67
CA ASP A 337 7.12 15.49 -10.90
C ASP A 337 8.05 16.10 -9.84
N THR A 338 7.68 17.26 -9.28
CA THR A 338 8.41 17.92 -8.18
C THR A 338 8.10 17.36 -6.81
N ARG A 339 6.97 16.64 -6.65
CA ARG A 339 6.60 16.00 -5.38
C ARG A 339 7.43 14.75 -5.15
N ASP A 340 7.83 14.56 -3.90
CA ASP A 340 8.57 13.37 -3.53
C ASP A 340 7.67 12.14 -3.48
N GLU A 341 8.10 11.06 -4.15
CA GLU A 341 7.41 9.78 -4.11
C GLU A 341 7.79 9.04 -2.83
N GLN A 342 6.79 8.81 -2.00
CA GLN A 342 6.90 8.08 -0.75
C GLN A 342 6.13 6.76 -0.87
N MET A 343 6.82 5.71 -1.31
CA MET A 343 6.20 4.42 -1.54
C MET A 343 6.10 3.63 -0.23
N ALA A 344 4.89 3.52 0.32
CA ALA A 344 4.54 2.48 1.27
C ALA A 344 4.02 1.25 0.53
N ILE A 345 3.93 0.13 1.22
CA ILE A 345 3.41 -1.11 0.64
C ILE A 345 2.31 -1.69 1.53
N LEU A 346 1.23 -2.10 0.90
CA LEU A 346 0.15 -2.86 1.49
C LEU A 346 0.35 -4.34 1.15
N VAL A 347 0.56 -5.18 2.17
CA VAL A 347 0.64 -6.63 2.05
C VAL A 347 -0.65 -7.23 2.57
N GLN A 348 -1.37 -7.98 1.74
CA GLN A 348 -2.66 -8.55 2.11
C GLN A 348 -2.68 -10.06 1.86
N ARG A 349 -3.34 -10.81 2.76
CA ARG A 349 -3.72 -12.19 2.47
C ARG A 349 -4.70 -12.18 1.30
N VAL A 350 -4.46 -13.02 0.30
CA VAL A 350 -5.39 -13.19 -0.82
C VAL A 350 -6.64 -13.91 -0.32
N SER A 351 -7.79 -13.28 -0.50
CA SER A 351 -9.10 -13.88 -0.24
C SER A 351 -9.38 -14.96 -1.29
N GLY A 352 -9.93 -16.10 -0.90
CA GLY A 352 -10.27 -17.17 -1.83
C GLY A 352 -10.22 -18.56 -1.23
N SER A 353 -10.37 -19.54 -2.12
CA SER A 353 -10.39 -20.98 -1.80
C SER A 353 -9.54 -21.79 -2.78
N GLY A 354 -9.14 -22.99 -2.35
CA GLY A 354 -8.45 -23.95 -3.20
C GLY A 354 -9.41 -24.74 -4.08
N TYR A 355 -9.10 -24.82 -5.36
CA TYR A 355 -9.80 -25.63 -6.38
C TYR A 355 -8.78 -26.56 -7.05
N GLY A 356 -8.61 -27.77 -6.53
CA GLY A 356 -7.49 -28.61 -6.91
C GLY A 356 -6.14 -27.97 -6.53
N ASN A 357 -5.27 -27.76 -7.49
CA ASN A 357 -3.97 -27.09 -7.31
C ASN A 357 -4.05 -25.57 -7.43
N TYR A 358 -5.20 -25.02 -7.74
CA TYR A 358 -5.38 -23.60 -7.99
C TYR A 358 -6.06 -22.92 -6.81
N PHE A 359 -5.65 -21.70 -6.53
CA PHE A 359 -6.25 -20.85 -5.50
C PHE A 359 -6.77 -19.56 -6.14
N MET A 360 -8.01 -19.19 -5.83
CA MET A 360 -8.63 -17.96 -6.31
C MET A 360 -9.86 -17.59 -5.47
N PRO A 361 -10.30 -16.30 -5.44
CA PRO A 361 -11.58 -15.90 -4.85
C PRO A 361 -12.76 -16.48 -5.63
N GLY A 362 -13.93 -16.49 -4.99
CA GLY A 362 -15.18 -16.87 -5.63
C GLY A 362 -15.45 -16.02 -6.87
N ALA A 363 -15.43 -14.70 -6.70
CA ALA A 363 -15.34 -13.74 -7.79
C ALA A 363 -14.62 -12.49 -7.28
N ALA A 364 -14.17 -11.64 -8.21
CA ALA A 364 -13.54 -10.36 -7.89
C ALA A 364 -14.10 -9.27 -8.80
N GLY A 365 -13.95 -8.03 -8.41
CA GLY A 365 -14.49 -6.97 -9.24
C GLY A 365 -14.12 -5.56 -8.80
N VAL A 366 -14.61 -4.63 -9.61
CA VAL A 366 -14.59 -3.19 -9.34
C VAL A 366 -16.03 -2.69 -9.30
N GLY A 367 -16.37 -1.91 -8.29
CA GLY A 367 -17.66 -1.25 -8.18
C GLY A 367 -17.51 0.26 -8.33
N TYR A 368 -18.42 0.87 -9.05
CA TYR A 368 -18.51 2.32 -9.23
C TYR A 368 -19.84 2.82 -8.67
N SER A 369 -19.82 3.84 -7.83
CA SER A 369 -21.06 4.42 -7.31
C SER A 369 -21.82 5.21 -8.37
N TYR A 370 -21.11 5.71 -9.38
CA TYR A 370 -21.68 6.40 -10.53
C TYR A 370 -21.04 5.89 -11.83
N SER A 371 -21.86 5.56 -12.83
CA SER A 371 -21.40 5.11 -14.13
C SER A 371 -21.80 6.06 -15.25
N THR A 372 -20.81 6.51 -16.02
CA THR A 372 -21.06 7.26 -17.27
C THR A 372 -21.37 6.35 -18.45
N TYR A 373 -21.07 5.05 -18.32
CA TYR A 373 -21.29 4.07 -19.39
C TYR A 373 -22.70 3.49 -19.30
N LYS A 374 -23.51 3.74 -20.32
CA LYS A 374 -24.86 3.20 -20.48
C LYS A 374 -24.91 2.29 -21.69
N TRP A 375 -25.30 1.04 -21.49
CA TRP A 375 -25.52 0.08 -22.58
C TRP A 375 -27.00 -0.19 -22.87
N MET A 376 -27.90 0.43 -22.10
CA MET A 376 -29.33 0.51 -22.33
C MET A 376 -29.79 1.95 -22.13
N PRO A 377 -30.73 2.47 -22.93
CA PRO A 377 -31.14 3.88 -22.90
C PRO A 377 -31.67 4.36 -21.55
N ASP A 378 -32.37 3.47 -20.84
CA ASP A 378 -33.12 3.75 -19.60
C ASP A 378 -32.37 3.32 -18.32
N MET A 379 -31.06 3.08 -18.39
CA MET A 379 -30.24 2.76 -17.23
C MET A 379 -30.07 3.96 -16.30
N ASP A 380 -30.19 3.72 -15.00
CA ASP A 380 -29.85 4.69 -13.98
C ASP A 380 -28.33 4.68 -13.68
N SER A 381 -27.64 5.75 -14.06
CA SER A 381 -26.21 5.92 -13.81
C SER A 381 -25.86 6.03 -12.33
N SER A 382 -26.79 6.46 -11.48
CA SER A 382 -26.60 6.65 -10.04
C SER A 382 -26.89 5.39 -9.21
N ALA A 383 -27.43 4.33 -9.83
CA ALA A 383 -27.71 3.08 -9.13
C ALA A 383 -26.43 2.31 -8.75
N GLY A 384 -25.30 2.67 -9.34
CA GLY A 384 -24.03 1.97 -9.21
C GLY A 384 -23.84 0.89 -10.28
N MET A 385 -22.59 0.56 -10.54
CA MET A 385 -22.20 -0.45 -11.54
C MET A 385 -21.11 -1.35 -10.98
N LEU A 386 -21.22 -2.66 -11.24
CA LEU A 386 -20.19 -3.63 -10.94
C LEU A 386 -19.54 -4.16 -12.23
N ARG A 387 -18.24 -4.33 -12.19
CA ARG A 387 -17.45 -5.11 -13.15
C ARG A 387 -16.99 -6.36 -12.42
N ILE A 388 -17.39 -7.53 -12.85
CA ILE A 388 -17.17 -8.79 -12.15
C ILE A 388 -16.41 -9.75 -13.04
N VAL A 389 -15.43 -10.43 -12.47
CA VAL A 389 -14.66 -11.48 -13.13
C VAL A 389 -14.55 -12.70 -12.21
N MET A 390 -14.34 -13.85 -12.81
CA MET A 390 -13.90 -15.06 -12.15
C MET A 390 -12.38 -15.00 -11.96
N GLY A 391 -11.86 -15.47 -10.81
CA GLY A 391 -10.43 -15.47 -10.50
C GLY A 391 -9.94 -14.24 -9.75
N LEU A 392 -8.65 -13.91 -9.89
CA LEU A 392 -7.92 -12.95 -9.03
C LEU A 392 -8.35 -11.48 -9.15
N GLY A 393 -9.15 -11.09 -10.10
CA GLY A 393 -9.64 -9.71 -10.22
C GLY A 393 -8.80 -8.80 -11.14
N THR A 394 -7.64 -9.20 -11.57
CA THR A 394 -6.77 -8.44 -12.48
C THR A 394 -7.50 -7.97 -13.73
N LYS A 395 -8.27 -8.86 -14.35
CA LYS A 395 -9.09 -8.56 -15.56
C LYS A 395 -10.30 -7.64 -15.32
N ALA A 396 -10.67 -7.36 -14.08
CA ALA A 396 -11.68 -6.35 -13.77
C ALA A 396 -11.09 -4.93 -13.83
N VAL A 397 -9.80 -4.79 -13.54
CA VAL A 397 -9.06 -3.52 -13.52
C VAL A 397 -8.41 -3.25 -14.87
N ASP A 398 -7.67 -4.24 -15.40
CA ASP A 398 -6.93 -4.09 -16.65
C ASP A 398 -7.87 -4.27 -17.86
N ARG A 399 -7.70 -3.40 -18.84
CA ARG A 399 -8.41 -3.51 -20.13
C ARG A 399 -7.57 -4.38 -21.07
N THR A 400 -7.85 -5.68 -21.08
CA THR A 400 -7.26 -6.59 -22.07
C THR A 400 -8.19 -6.70 -23.28
N SER A 401 -7.65 -6.85 -24.48
CA SER A 401 -8.42 -6.89 -25.72
C SER A 401 -9.24 -8.19 -25.92
N GLU A 402 -9.00 -9.22 -25.10
CA GLU A 402 -9.53 -10.57 -25.32
C GLU A 402 -10.51 -11.08 -24.26
N ASP A 403 -10.50 -10.48 -23.06
CA ASP A 403 -11.34 -10.86 -21.93
C ASP A 403 -12.19 -9.68 -21.44
N TYR A 404 -13.49 -9.92 -21.29
CA TYR A 404 -14.44 -8.91 -20.88
C TYR A 404 -15.01 -9.24 -19.49
N PRO A 405 -14.93 -8.32 -18.53
CA PRO A 405 -15.64 -8.48 -17.26
C PRO A 405 -17.15 -8.44 -17.49
N ARG A 406 -17.90 -9.15 -16.67
CA ARG A 406 -19.35 -9.02 -16.59
C ARG A 406 -19.70 -7.64 -16.03
N LEU A 407 -20.40 -6.83 -16.83
CA LEU A 407 -20.96 -5.55 -16.40
C LEU A 407 -22.36 -5.76 -15.80
N SER A 408 -22.62 -5.15 -14.66
CA SER A 408 -23.92 -5.21 -13.99
C SER A 408 -24.26 -3.84 -13.44
N ASN A 409 -25.32 -3.22 -13.94
CA ASN A 409 -25.87 -2.01 -13.34
C ASN A 409 -26.82 -2.40 -12.20
N GLN A 410 -26.74 -1.69 -11.07
CA GLN A 410 -27.41 -2.11 -9.84
C GLN A 410 -28.91 -1.78 -9.81
N ASP A 411 -29.45 -1.04 -10.80
CA ASP A 411 -30.90 -0.93 -11.03
C ASP A 411 -31.48 -2.22 -11.62
N ARG A 412 -30.69 -2.97 -12.40
CA ARG A 412 -31.06 -4.24 -13.07
C ARG A 412 -29.89 -5.21 -13.08
N PRO A 413 -29.50 -5.77 -11.93
CA PRO A 413 -28.24 -6.53 -11.78
C PRO A 413 -28.09 -7.70 -12.76
N THR A 414 -29.19 -8.37 -13.09
CA THR A 414 -29.21 -9.56 -13.96
C THR A 414 -29.30 -9.26 -15.45
N ALA A 415 -29.51 -7.99 -15.84
CA ALA A 415 -29.64 -7.61 -17.25
C ALA A 415 -28.35 -7.91 -18.02
N THR A 416 -28.49 -8.46 -19.25
CA THR A 416 -27.38 -8.86 -20.13
C THR A 416 -27.22 -7.93 -21.31
N ILE A 417 -25.99 -7.74 -21.78
CA ILE A 417 -25.66 -6.93 -22.96
C ILE A 417 -25.65 -7.75 -24.27
N TYR A 418 -25.79 -9.06 -24.17
CA TYR A 418 -25.71 -9.97 -25.31
C TYR A 418 -27.02 -10.73 -25.51
N SER A 419 -27.40 -10.92 -26.78
CA SER A 419 -28.59 -11.63 -27.19
C SER A 419 -28.30 -12.85 -28.09
N THR A 420 -27.09 -12.94 -28.65
CA THR A 420 -26.69 -14.04 -29.53
C THR A 420 -25.55 -14.86 -28.96
N THR A 421 -25.40 -16.12 -29.36
CA THR A 421 -24.27 -16.99 -29.00
C THR A 421 -22.94 -16.34 -29.31
N GLU A 422 -22.78 -15.71 -30.47
CA GLU A 422 -21.54 -15.04 -30.84
C GLU A 422 -21.21 -13.91 -29.86
N GLN A 423 -22.18 -13.08 -29.48
CA GLN A 423 -22.00 -12.00 -28.53
C GLN A 423 -21.69 -12.53 -27.12
N LYS A 424 -22.38 -13.63 -26.68
CA LYS A 424 -22.08 -14.27 -25.38
C LYS A 424 -20.61 -14.63 -25.26
N HIS A 425 -20.05 -15.29 -26.29
CA HIS A 425 -18.64 -15.72 -26.27
C HIS A 425 -17.65 -14.58 -26.55
N ARG A 426 -18.06 -13.57 -27.30
CA ARG A 426 -17.23 -12.41 -27.60
C ARG A 426 -17.03 -11.51 -26.37
N TYR A 427 -18.11 -11.28 -25.62
CA TYR A 427 -18.14 -10.34 -24.48
C TYR A 427 -18.14 -11.03 -23.11
N SER A 428 -17.60 -12.24 -23.01
CA SER A 428 -17.39 -12.95 -21.77
C SER A 428 -15.91 -13.19 -21.52
N GLN A 429 -15.57 -13.43 -20.27
CA GLN A 429 -14.22 -13.81 -19.86
C GLN A 429 -13.92 -15.24 -20.34
N ARG A 430 -12.75 -15.46 -20.91
CA ARG A 430 -12.29 -16.77 -21.44
C ARG A 430 -11.16 -17.35 -20.66
N ASN A 431 -10.26 -16.49 -20.20
CA ASN A 431 -9.08 -16.86 -19.43
C ASN A 431 -9.23 -16.37 -18.00
N ILE A 432 -8.79 -17.16 -17.06
CA ILE A 432 -8.97 -16.94 -15.64
C ILE A 432 -7.58 -16.83 -14.99
N ASP A 433 -7.34 -15.75 -14.28
CA ASP A 433 -6.11 -15.58 -13.49
C ASP A 433 -6.26 -16.31 -12.16
N VAL A 434 -5.33 -17.19 -11.87
CA VAL A 434 -5.29 -18.05 -10.67
C VAL A 434 -3.89 -18.10 -10.07
N LEU A 435 -3.80 -18.52 -8.82
CA LEU A 435 -2.53 -18.89 -8.21
C LEU A 435 -2.36 -20.40 -8.28
N ASP A 436 -1.30 -20.85 -8.95
CA ASP A 436 -0.93 -22.27 -9.02
C ASP A 436 -0.04 -22.61 -7.81
N CYS A 437 -0.61 -23.33 -6.84
CA CYS A 437 0.10 -23.70 -5.61
C CYS A 437 1.20 -24.74 -5.83
N THR A 438 1.13 -25.51 -6.92
CA THR A 438 2.16 -26.50 -7.26
C THR A 438 3.37 -25.85 -7.92
N GLU A 439 3.11 -25.00 -8.93
CA GLU A 439 4.16 -24.27 -9.65
C GLU A 439 4.64 -23.02 -8.91
N ASN A 440 3.96 -22.65 -7.82
CA ASN A 440 4.26 -21.48 -6.98
C ASN A 440 4.35 -20.17 -7.78
N CYS A 441 3.39 -19.95 -8.68
CA CYS A 441 3.29 -18.76 -9.53
C CYS A 441 1.83 -18.37 -9.84
N ALA A 442 1.63 -17.12 -10.23
CA ALA A 442 0.37 -16.67 -10.83
C ALA A 442 0.31 -17.11 -12.31
N ARG A 443 -0.84 -17.61 -12.75
CA ARG A 443 -1.06 -18.11 -14.13
C ARG A 443 -2.38 -17.66 -14.67
N GLU A 444 -2.41 -17.47 -15.97
CA GLU A 444 -3.62 -17.34 -16.75
C GLU A 444 -3.99 -18.71 -17.36
N LEU A 445 -5.21 -19.17 -17.12
CA LEU A 445 -5.70 -20.46 -17.61
C LEU A 445 -7.00 -20.29 -18.40
N PRO A 446 -7.16 -20.97 -19.54
CA PRO A 446 -8.44 -21.05 -20.22
C PRO A 446 -9.50 -21.70 -19.31
N LEU A 447 -10.74 -21.20 -19.37
CA LEU A 447 -11.85 -21.70 -18.53
C LEU A 447 -11.99 -23.23 -18.57
N ASN A 448 -11.83 -23.86 -19.75
CA ASN A 448 -11.98 -25.31 -19.90
C ASN A 448 -10.97 -26.13 -19.09
N GLN A 449 -9.81 -25.59 -18.75
CA GLN A 449 -8.82 -26.25 -17.90
C GLN A 449 -9.24 -26.24 -16.42
N LEU A 450 -10.03 -25.26 -15.99
CA LEU A 450 -10.54 -25.17 -14.63
C LEU A 450 -11.82 -25.98 -14.41
N LEU A 451 -12.63 -26.17 -15.44
CA LEU A 451 -13.91 -26.89 -15.33
C LEU A 451 -13.83 -28.22 -14.57
N PRO A 452 -12.82 -29.10 -14.76
CA PRO A 452 -12.75 -30.39 -14.05
C PRO A 452 -12.61 -30.27 -12.52
N VAL A 453 -11.95 -29.21 -12.02
CA VAL A 453 -11.65 -29.02 -10.60
C VAL A 453 -12.69 -28.15 -9.87
N LEU A 454 -13.57 -27.48 -10.59
CA LEU A 454 -14.60 -26.63 -10.01
C LEU A 454 -15.79 -27.45 -9.49
N PRO A 455 -16.26 -27.21 -8.26
CA PRO A 455 -17.47 -27.87 -7.75
C PRO A 455 -18.72 -27.36 -8.49
N LEU A 456 -19.78 -28.19 -8.48
CA LEU A 456 -21.00 -27.91 -9.22
C LEU A 456 -21.71 -26.62 -8.76
N TRP A 457 -21.72 -26.38 -7.45
CA TRP A 457 -22.31 -25.17 -6.90
C TRP A 457 -21.60 -23.91 -7.43
N TYR A 458 -20.26 -23.93 -7.49
CA TYR A 458 -19.47 -22.82 -8.01
C TYR A 458 -19.74 -22.57 -9.51
N LYS A 459 -19.85 -23.66 -10.31
CA LYS A 459 -20.24 -23.55 -11.71
C LYS A 459 -21.60 -22.87 -11.87
N LYS A 460 -22.58 -23.23 -11.06
CA LYS A 460 -23.92 -22.61 -11.08
C LYS A 460 -23.89 -21.13 -10.70
N LEU A 461 -22.93 -20.71 -9.89
CA LEU A 461 -22.78 -19.34 -9.45
C LEU A 461 -22.27 -18.41 -10.56
N LEU A 462 -21.23 -18.84 -11.27
CA LEU A 462 -20.50 -18.00 -12.21
C LEU A 462 -20.64 -18.39 -13.68
N LEU A 463 -21.06 -19.61 -13.98
CA LEU A 463 -21.05 -20.14 -15.32
C LEU A 463 -22.48 -20.51 -15.79
N GLU A 464 -22.70 -20.37 -17.08
CA GLU A 464 -23.87 -20.87 -17.75
C GLU A 464 -23.50 -21.76 -18.94
N HIS A 465 -24.41 -22.72 -19.27
CA HIS A 465 -24.33 -23.49 -20.47
C HIS A 465 -24.85 -22.71 -21.68
N ASP A 466 -24.08 -22.68 -22.74
CA ASP A 466 -24.57 -22.18 -24.01
C ASP A 466 -25.18 -23.36 -24.83
N ARG A 467 -26.48 -23.63 -24.61
CA ARG A 467 -27.20 -24.71 -25.26
C ARG A 467 -27.31 -24.50 -26.77
N ASP A 468 -27.35 -23.25 -27.22
CA ASP A 468 -27.41 -22.93 -28.65
C ASP A 468 -26.09 -23.31 -29.34
N ALA A 469 -24.95 -22.98 -28.68
CA ALA A 469 -23.63 -23.41 -29.16
C ALA A 469 -23.48 -24.94 -29.14
N GLU A 470 -23.98 -25.60 -28.09
CA GLU A 470 -23.98 -27.08 -28.01
C GLU A 470 -24.76 -27.74 -29.13
N MET A 471 -25.96 -27.24 -29.46
CA MET A 471 -26.77 -27.73 -30.59
C MET A 471 -26.06 -27.53 -31.93
N LEU A 472 -25.44 -26.38 -32.16
CA LEU A 472 -24.67 -26.12 -33.38
C LEU A 472 -23.48 -27.07 -33.53
N LEU A 473 -22.80 -27.41 -32.42
CA LEU A 473 -21.71 -28.38 -32.42
C LEU A 473 -22.21 -29.81 -32.66
N GLN A 474 -23.35 -30.21 -32.07
CA GLN A 474 -23.98 -31.50 -32.31
C GLN A 474 -24.32 -31.72 -33.76
N GLN A 475 -24.85 -30.69 -34.47
CA GLN A 475 -25.11 -30.74 -35.91
C GLN A 475 -23.83 -31.01 -36.73
N ARG A 476 -22.66 -30.68 -36.19
CA ARG A 476 -21.34 -30.96 -36.79
C ARG A 476 -20.71 -32.25 -36.28
N GLY A 477 -21.44 -33.07 -35.49
CA GLY A 477 -20.95 -34.31 -34.92
C GLY A 477 -20.05 -34.15 -33.72
N ILE A 478 -19.97 -32.96 -33.12
CA ILE A 478 -19.14 -32.66 -31.96
C ILE A 478 -20.03 -32.61 -30.70
N TYR A 479 -19.81 -33.54 -29.78
CA TYR A 479 -20.57 -33.64 -28.52
C TYR A 479 -19.73 -33.15 -27.37
N ARG A 480 -19.90 -31.87 -26.94
CA ARG A 480 -19.24 -31.29 -25.75
C ARG A 480 -20.13 -30.22 -25.13
N ASN A 481 -20.03 -30.08 -23.82
CA ASN A 481 -20.65 -28.98 -23.09
C ASN A 481 -19.89 -27.68 -23.37
N VAL A 482 -20.62 -26.61 -23.60
CA VAL A 482 -20.07 -25.27 -23.82
C VAL A 482 -20.46 -24.37 -22.66
N TRP A 483 -19.45 -23.95 -21.90
CA TRP A 483 -19.60 -23.06 -20.76
C TRP A 483 -19.06 -21.68 -21.07
N PHE A 484 -19.66 -20.65 -20.46
CA PHE A 484 -19.12 -19.30 -20.49
C PHE A 484 -19.32 -18.62 -19.13
N VAL A 485 -18.51 -17.61 -18.81
CA VAL A 485 -18.58 -16.83 -17.56
C VAL A 485 -19.69 -15.80 -17.69
N SER A 486 -20.79 -15.99 -16.97
CA SER A 486 -21.95 -15.10 -16.96
C SER A 486 -22.11 -14.33 -15.65
N CYS A 487 -21.62 -14.88 -14.55
CA CYS A 487 -21.83 -14.42 -13.17
C CYS A 487 -23.31 -14.31 -12.78
N GLN A 488 -24.23 -14.96 -13.53
CA GLN A 488 -25.66 -14.78 -13.38
C GLN A 488 -26.17 -15.30 -12.04
N GLY A 489 -25.64 -16.42 -11.57
CA GLY A 489 -26.01 -16.96 -10.26
C GLY A 489 -25.67 -16.01 -9.12
N LEU A 490 -24.48 -15.41 -9.16
CA LEU A 490 -24.05 -14.39 -8.19
C LEU A 490 -24.95 -13.15 -8.26
N LEU A 491 -25.22 -12.63 -9.45
CA LEU A 491 -26.05 -11.45 -9.66
C LEU A 491 -27.54 -11.67 -9.34
N SER A 492 -28.00 -12.90 -9.33
CA SER A 492 -29.36 -13.26 -8.91
C SER A 492 -29.51 -13.32 -7.38
N ASN A 493 -28.41 -13.30 -6.62
CA ASN A 493 -28.44 -13.20 -5.18
C ASN A 493 -28.74 -11.74 -4.76
N SER A 494 -29.99 -11.48 -4.35
CA SER A 494 -30.46 -10.14 -3.96
C SER A 494 -29.77 -9.62 -2.69
N GLY A 495 -29.29 -10.50 -1.81
CA GLY A 495 -28.49 -10.14 -0.63
C GLY A 495 -27.17 -9.52 -1.05
N PHE A 496 -26.46 -10.18 -1.96
CA PHE A 496 -25.19 -9.69 -2.49
C PHE A 496 -25.36 -8.37 -3.25
N THR A 497 -26.24 -8.31 -4.25
CA THR A 497 -26.42 -7.10 -5.07
C THR A 497 -26.94 -5.92 -4.24
N GLY A 498 -27.86 -6.18 -3.30
CA GLY A 498 -28.37 -5.17 -2.38
C GLY A 498 -27.28 -4.64 -1.42
N LEU A 499 -26.42 -5.51 -0.90
CA LEU A 499 -25.29 -5.08 -0.06
C LEU A 499 -24.29 -4.23 -0.86
N MET A 500 -23.92 -4.66 -2.07
CA MET A 500 -22.98 -3.91 -2.92
C MET A 500 -23.53 -2.52 -3.28
N GLN A 501 -24.82 -2.41 -3.56
CA GLN A 501 -25.46 -1.12 -3.82
C GLN A 501 -25.39 -0.21 -2.59
N ARG A 502 -25.69 -0.74 -1.39
CA ARG A 502 -25.59 0.04 -0.15
C ARG A 502 -24.17 0.49 0.15
N ILE A 503 -23.17 -0.38 -0.05
CA ILE A 503 -21.74 -0.03 0.10
C ILE A 503 -21.40 1.16 -0.80
N LEU A 504 -21.72 1.08 -2.10
CA LEU A 504 -21.41 2.14 -3.05
C LEU A 504 -22.08 3.46 -2.70
N HIS A 505 -23.38 3.44 -2.37
CA HIS A 505 -24.13 4.66 -2.00
C HIS A 505 -23.67 5.25 -0.67
N THR A 506 -23.37 4.42 0.33
CA THR A 506 -22.90 4.89 1.63
C THR A 506 -21.53 5.58 1.50
N LEU A 507 -20.61 4.94 0.79
CA LEU A 507 -19.29 5.53 0.55
C LEU A 507 -19.39 6.84 -0.24
N GLU A 508 -20.17 6.89 -1.32
CA GLU A 508 -20.40 8.13 -2.08
C GLU A 508 -20.97 9.24 -1.20
N LYS A 509 -21.97 8.93 -0.38
CA LYS A 509 -22.59 9.88 0.54
C LYS A 509 -21.58 10.44 1.55
N VAL A 510 -20.75 9.58 2.16
CA VAL A 510 -19.76 9.98 3.18
C VAL A 510 -18.59 10.73 2.57
N TYR A 511 -18.10 10.30 1.41
CA TYR A 511 -17.01 11.00 0.70
C TYR A 511 -17.47 12.31 0.02
N HIS A 512 -18.78 12.54 -0.09
CA HIS A 512 -19.37 13.62 -0.90
C HIS A 512 -18.82 13.68 -2.33
N ASN A 513 -18.50 12.51 -2.87
CA ASN A 513 -17.91 12.33 -4.19
C ASN A 513 -18.18 10.90 -4.67
N PRO A 514 -18.47 10.70 -5.97
CA PRO A 514 -18.50 9.35 -6.51
C PRO A 514 -17.22 8.59 -6.19
N VAL A 515 -17.36 7.29 -5.91
CA VAL A 515 -16.24 6.42 -5.53
C VAL A 515 -16.15 5.23 -6.44
N ASP A 516 -14.94 4.67 -6.57
CA ASP A 516 -14.75 3.30 -7.00
C ASP A 516 -14.15 2.44 -5.86
N ILE A 517 -14.52 1.17 -5.88
CA ILE A 517 -14.04 0.18 -4.92
C ILE A 517 -13.50 -1.04 -5.67
N GLU A 518 -12.46 -1.67 -5.13
CA GLU A 518 -12.07 -3.02 -5.49
C GLU A 518 -12.56 -3.99 -4.42
N TYR A 519 -13.07 -5.14 -4.84
CA TYR A 519 -13.60 -6.13 -3.92
C TYR A 519 -13.38 -7.55 -4.41
N THR A 520 -13.40 -8.50 -3.47
CA THR A 520 -13.62 -9.92 -3.74
C THR A 520 -14.88 -10.39 -3.02
N VAL A 521 -15.49 -11.44 -3.53
CA VAL A 521 -16.61 -12.13 -2.89
C VAL A 521 -16.34 -13.62 -2.90
N ASN A 522 -16.51 -14.25 -1.75
CA ASN A 522 -16.56 -15.69 -1.60
C ASN A 522 -17.98 -16.09 -1.22
N MET A 523 -18.43 -17.21 -1.76
CA MET A 523 -19.76 -17.77 -1.50
C MET A 523 -19.61 -19.27 -1.29
N ASP A 524 -20.45 -19.84 -0.46
CA ASP A 524 -20.51 -21.27 -0.23
C ASP A 524 -21.67 -21.94 -1.01
N GLU A 525 -21.81 -23.25 -0.83
CA GLU A 525 -22.85 -24.05 -1.49
C GLU A 525 -24.28 -23.73 -1.05
N THR A 526 -24.45 -23.07 0.11
CA THR A 526 -25.76 -22.65 0.65
C THR A 526 -26.20 -21.30 0.10
N GLY A 527 -25.29 -20.57 -0.55
CA GLY A 527 -25.50 -19.21 -1.05
C GLY A 527 -25.19 -18.13 -0.01
N ASP A 528 -24.62 -18.50 1.14
CA ASP A 528 -24.04 -17.54 2.08
C ASP A 528 -22.75 -16.95 1.51
N PHE A 529 -22.52 -15.65 1.76
CA PHE A 529 -21.43 -14.94 1.11
C PHE A 529 -20.73 -13.96 2.06
N VAL A 530 -19.45 -13.71 1.75
CA VAL A 530 -18.65 -12.65 2.38
C VAL A 530 -17.98 -11.79 1.30
N VAL A 531 -17.95 -10.49 1.57
CA VAL A 531 -17.31 -9.48 0.70
C VAL A 531 -16.07 -8.94 1.40
N ASN A 532 -14.95 -8.86 0.68
CA ASN A 532 -13.73 -8.23 1.14
C ASN A 532 -13.49 -6.94 0.33
N LEU A 533 -13.57 -5.78 0.98
CA LEU A 533 -13.20 -4.51 0.37
C LEU A 533 -11.67 -4.38 0.36
N LEU A 534 -11.10 -4.26 -0.83
CA LEU A 534 -9.65 -4.24 -1.05
C LEU A 534 -9.10 -2.84 -1.30
N GLN A 535 -9.93 -1.93 -1.76
CA GLN A 535 -9.58 -0.54 -2.07
C GLN A 535 -10.84 0.31 -2.16
N CYS A 536 -10.72 1.58 -1.80
CA CYS A 536 -11.71 2.61 -2.10
C CYS A 536 -10.99 3.91 -2.41
N ARG A 537 -11.44 4.58 -3.47
CA ARG A 537 -10.93 5.91 -3.81
C ARG A 537 -12.03 6.80 -4.37
N PRO A 538 -11.94 8.12 -4.16
CA PRO A 538 -12.83 9.05 -4.83
C PRO A 538 -12.55 9.07 -6.33
N LEU A 539 -13.61 8.94 -7.14
CA LEU A 539 -13.51 9.09 -8.59
C LEU A 539 -13.11 10.51 -8.97
N TYR A 540 -12.17 10.62 -9.88
CA TYR A 540 -11.88 11.90 -10.50
C TYR A 540 -13.02 12.25 -11.48
N THR A 541 -13.93 13.10 -11.03
CA THR A 541 -14.86 13.76 -11.95
C THR A 541 -14.21 15.06 -12.40
N SER A 542 -13.86 15.17 -13.67
CA SER A 542 -13.43 16.46 -14.22
C SER A 542 -14.50 17.49 -13.83
N LYS A 543 -14.10 18.51 -13.05
CA LYS A 543 -15.01 19.60 -12.68
C LYS A 543 -15.65 20.10 -13.96
N LYS A 544 -16.97 19.85 -14.09
CA LYS A 544 -17.85 20.33 -15.14
C LYS A 544 -17.08 20.55 -16.45
N SER A 545 -17.05 19.56 -17.33
CA SER A 545 -16.95 19.90 -18.74
C SER A 545 -17.94 21.06 -18.93
N LYS A 546 -17.46 22.25 -19.28
CA LYS A 546 -18.37 23.30 -19.75
C LYS A 546 -19.26 22.56 -20.73
N GLN A 547 -20.54 22.51 -20.42
CA GLN A 547 -21.52 21.97 -21.34
C GLN A 547 -21.27 22.72 -22.64
N VAL A 548 -20.63 22.03 -23.59
CA VAL A 548 -20.39 22.63 -24.90
C VAL A 548 -21.77 22.76 -25.50
N ASP A 549 -22.18 24.00 -25.66
CA ASP A 549 -23.45 24.30 -26.29
C ASP A 549 -23.28 24.05 -27.80
N PHE A 550 -23.59 22.83 -28.20
CA PHE A 550 -23.50 22.39 -29.59
C PHE A 550 -24.41 23.19 -30.53
N SER A 551 -25.37 23.95 -29.99
CA SER A 551 -26.24 24.83 -30.81
C SER A 551 -25.50 26.02 -31.41
N LYS A 552 -24.27 26.32 -30.95
CA LYS A 552 -23.43 27.42 -31.40
C LYS A 552 -22.28 26.97 -32.31
N ILE A 553 -22.18 25.70 -32.64
CA ILE A 553 -21.15 25.14 -33.54
C ILE A 553 -21.74 25.12 -34.96
N GLU A 554 -21.13 25.83 -35.88
CA GLU A 554 -21.49 25.79 -37.29
C GLU A 554 -20.93 24.51 -37.92
N TRP A 555 -21.60 23.97 -38.93
CA TRP A 555 -21.21 22.71 -39.61
C TRP A 555 -19.78 22.78 -40.16
N ASP A 556 -19.32 23.94 -40.56
CA ASP A 556 -17.96 24.16 -41.07
C ASP A 556 -16.86 24.09 -39.99
N ASP A 557 -17.24 24.14 -38.70
CA ASP A 557 -16.33 23.97 -37.56
C ASP A 557 -16.18 22.50 -37.13
N ILE A 558 -16.95 21.57 -37.71
CA ILE A 558 -16.91 20.15 -37.36
C ILE A 558 -15.90 19.43 -38.23
N PHE A 559 -14.79 19.03 -37.61
CA PHE A 559 -13.74 18.28 -38.32
C PHE A 559 -14.15 16.83 -38.64
N PHE A 560 -14.84 16.17 -37.73
CA PHE A 560 -15.52 14.89 -37.97
C PHE A 560 -16.64 14.67 -36.94
N ASP A 561 -17.70 14.00 -37.37
CA ASP A 561 -18.85 13.63 -36.53
C ASP A 561 -18.95 12.11 -36.53
N ILE A 562 -18.90 11.49 -35.35
CA ILE A 562 -19.08 10.03 -35.19
C ILE A 562 -20.48 9.80 -34.67
N LYS A 563 -21.37 9.44 -35.57
CA LYS A 563 -22.73 8.97 -35.25
C LYS A 563 -22.64 7.50 -34.91
N ASP A 564 -23.23 7.11 -33.80
CA ASP A 564 -23.37 5.68 -33.38
C ASP A 564 -22.07 4.98 -32.95
N SER A 565 -21.09 5.68 -32.38
CA SER A 565 -20.00 5.01 -31.70
C SER A 565 -20.43 4.56 -30.30
N SER A 566 -20.76 3.30 -30.14
CA SER A 566 -20.75 2.63 -28.84
C SER A 566 -19.28 2.43 -28.42
N MET A 567 -18.72 3.36 -27.66
CA MET A 567 -17.45 3.13 -26.97
C MET A 567 -17.66 2.36 -25.70
#